data_ca276ac0c5ca53325283aa7557c1a295
#
_entry.id   ca276ac0c5ca53325283aa7557c1a295
#
_cell.length_a   1.000
_cell.length_b   1.000
_cell.length_c   1.000
_cell.angle_alpha   90.00
_cell.angle_beta   90.00
_cell.angle_gamma   90.00
#
_symmetry.space_group_name_H-M   'P 1'
#
loop_
_entity.id
_entity.type
_entity.pdbx_description
1 polymer ?
#
loop_
_entity_poly.entity_id
_entity_poly.type
_entity_poly.pdbx_seq_one_letter_code
_entity_poly.pdbx_strand_id
1 'polypeptide(L)'
;MAEKPEIKFKQCNDSNFMYGRTKNGVKHKIEWIVIHFTAGKGDTAKNNADYFARCGGLNASAHFFVDENEIWQTVNLANTAWHCGSETGYYYNSCRNVNSIGIEMCSDWKNGEYIITMETQKRTVKLVQWLMEQYGVDINHVCRHYDITHKNCPQPMVDHPQQWTNFLNMVKNKENDMTKAETTAIAQSEAKKIANQVAGKIAEQVDDKYNKVYNSVAEVPDWGKAAIKKLVDKGYLKGNGKGLDLSEDLLRVLVINDRAGMYGSDE
;
A
#
# COMPACT_ATOMS: atom_id res chain seq x y z
N MET A 1 15.66 5.55 -28.33
CA MET A 1 16.12 4.37 -27.57
C MET A 1 16.23 4.78 -26.12
N ALA A 2 15.75 3.94 -25.21
CA ALA A 2 15.93 4.20 -23.79
C ALA A 2 17.43 4.15 -23.46
N GLU A 3 17.92 5.14 -22.73
CA GLU A 3 19.30 5.20 -22.31
C GLU A 3 19.58 4.05 -21.32
N LYS A 4 20.75 3.39 -21.50
CA LYS A 4 21.18 2.36 -20.56
C LYS A 4 21.51 3.02 -19.22
N PRO A 5 20.83 2.65 -18.12
CA PRO A 5 21.19 3.18 -16.81
C PRO A 5 22.58 2.67 -16.39
N GLU A 6 23.22 3.37 -15.48
CA GLU A 6 24.45 2.87 -14.85
C GLU A 6 24.12 1.60 -14.04
N ILE A 7 24.80 0.51 -14.34
CA ILE A 7 24.60 -0.80 -13.72
C ILE A 7 25.97 -1.30 -13.21
N LYS A 8 26.04 -1.50 -11.92
CA LYS A 8 27.18 -2.17 -11.27
C LYS A 8 26.99 -3.69 -11.33
N PHE A 9 28.06 -4.45 -11.33
CA PHE A 9 27.99 -5.91 -11.40
C PHE A 9 28.71 -6.56 -10.22
N LYS A 10 28.05 -7.54 -9.61
CA LYS A 10 28.66 -8.45 -8.63
C LYS A 10 28.03 -9.82 -8.76
N GLN A 11 28.82 -10.80 -9.20
CA GLN A 11 28.36 -12.17 -9.42
C GLN A 11 27.73 -12.76 -8.18
N CYS A 12 26.49 -13.21 -8.32
CA CYS A 12 25.80 -14.07 -7.34
C CYS A 12 26.59 -15.39 -7.17
N ASN A 13 26.53 -15.98 -5.98
CA ASN A 13 27.12 -17.31 -5.77
C ASN A 13 26.54 -18.31 -6.78
N ASP A 14 27.41 -19.09 -7.39
CA ASP A 14 27.08 -19.99 -8.50
C ASP A 14 26.02 -21.06 -8.12
N SER A 15 25.89 -21.36 -6.84
CA SER A 15 24.88 -22.30 -6.34
C SER A 15 23.47 -21.70 -6.22
N ASN A 16 23.28 -20.43 -6.57
CA ASN A 16 21.99 -19.74 -6.44
C ASN A 16 21.32 -19.40 -7.78
N PHE A 17 21.88 -19.80 -8.89
CA PHE A 17 21.30 -19.59 -10.22
C PHE A 17 21.69 -20.73 -11.16
N MET A 18 21.09 -20.79 -12.33
CA MET A 18 21.41 -21.78 -13.35
C MET A 18 22.15 -21.10 -14.51
N TYR A 19 23.25 -21.71 -14.95
CA TYR A 19 23.92 -21.28 -16.15
C TYR A 19 23.08 -21.54 -17.40
N GLY A 20 22.99 -20.53 -18.26
CA GLY A 20 22.16 -20.55 -19.46
C GLY A 20 20.67 -20.39 -19.16
N ARG A 21 19.85 -20.48 -20.22
CA ARG A 21 18.39 -20.40 -20.19
C ARG A 21 17.78 -21.62 -20.89
N THR A 22 18.24 -22.81 -20.48
CA THR A 22 17.78 -24.08 -21.07
C THR A 22 17.06 -24.90 -20.01
N LYS A 23 15.85 -25.35 -20.31
CA LYS A 23 15.07 -26.25 -19.44
C LYS A 23 14.54 -27.43 -20.28
N ASN A 24 14.78 -28.65 -19.80
CA ASN A 24 14.38 -29.88 -20.51
C ASN A 24 14.89 -29.93 -21.98
N GLY A 25 16.10 -29.45 -22.22
CA GLY A 25 16.71 -29.40 -23.56
C GLY A 25 16.21 -28.23 -24.44
N VAL A 26 15.25 -27.46 -24.01
CA VAL A 26 14.71 -26.30 -24.75
C VAL A 26 15.37 -25.02 -24.29
N LYS A 27 15.95 -24.27 -25.23
CA LYS A 27 16.50 -22.93 -24.99
C LYS A 27 15.38 -21.89 -25.02
N HIS A 28 15.32 -21.05 -23.97
CA HIS A 28 14.32 -20.01 -23.82
C HIS A 28 14.90 -18.64 -24.13
N LYS A 29 14.06 -17.76 -24.67
CA LYS A 29 14.32 -16.32 -24.78
C LYS A 29 13.83 -15.61 -23.52
N ILE A 30 14.28 -14.37 -23.33
CA ILE A 30 13.71 -13.46 -22.35
C ILE A 30 12.40 -12.91 -22.96
N GLU A 31 11.29 -13.16 -22.29
CA GLU A 31 9.94 -12.77 -22.70
C GLU A 31 9.24 -11.93 -21.64
N TRP A 32 9.71 -12.02 -20.39
CA TRP A 32 9.05 -11.40 -19.23
C TRP A 32 10.04 -10.59 -18.41
N ILE A 33 9.54 -9.51 -17.79
CA ILE A 33 10.21 -8.78 -16.71
C ILE A 33 9.33 -8.87 -15.48
N VAL A 34 9.89 -9.38 -14.38
CA VAL A 34 9.16 -9.62 -13.13
C VAL A 34 9.66 -8.69 -12.05
N ILE A 35 8.73 -7.96 -11.48
CA ILE A 35 8.98 -6.99 -10.42
C ILE A 35 8.74 -7.64 -9.06
N HIS A 36 9.74 -7.49 -8.19
CA HIS A 36 9.75 -7.97 -6.82
C HIS A 36 10.10 -6.83 -5.86
N PHE A 37 10.10 -7.14 -4.58
CA PHE A 37 10.68 -6.29 -3.53
C PHE A 37 11.43 -7.17 -2.53
N THR A 38 12.46 -6.61 -1.92
CA THR A 38 13.36 -7.36 -1.04
C THR A 38 12.74 -7.73 0.32
N ALA A 39 11.64 -7.10 0.71
CA ALA A 39 11.08 -7.15 2.07
C ALA A 39 12.11 -6.75 3.14
N GLY A 40 13.12 -5.97 2.76
CA GLY A 40 14.11 -5.39 3.65
C GLY A 40 13.54 -4.18 4.40
N LYS A 41 14.10 -3.91 5.58
CA LYS A 41 13.75 -2.73 6.39
C LYS A 41 14.88 -1.72 6.33
N GLY A 42 15.00 -1.03 5.18
CA GLY A 42 16.08 -0.09 4.91
C GLY A 42 17.33 -0.78 4.33
N ASP A 43 17.14 -1.79 3.49
CA ASP A 43 18.23 -2.44 2.77
C ASP A 43 18.68 -1.65 1.54
N THR A 44 19.84 -1.99 0.99
CA THR A 44 20.39 -1.38 -0.22
C THR A 44 20.66 -2.42 -1.30
N ALA A 45 20.67 -1.99 -2.55
CA ALA A 45 21.01 -2.85 -3.69
C ALA A 45 22.40 -3.48 -3.53
N LYS A 46 23.36 -2.71 -3.01
CA LYS A 46 24.71 -3.20 -2.71
C LYS A 46 24.71 -4.27 -1.64
N ASN A 47 23.99 -4.08 -0.53
CA ASN A 47 23.92 -5.06 0.55
C ASN A 47 23.33 -6.39 0.08
N ASN A 48 22.30 -6.34 -0.75
CA ASN A 48 21.71 -7.51 -1.37
C ASN A 48 22.69 -8.19 -2.34
N ALA A 49 23.38 -7.43 -3.20
CA ALA A 49 24.39 -7.97 -4.09
C ALA A 49 25.54 -8.65 -3.31
N ASP A 50 25.99 -8.04 -2.22
CA ASP A 50 27.03 -8.60 -1.33
C ASP A 50 26.54 -9.87 -0.63
N TYR A 51 25.30 -9.91 -0.19
CA TYR A 51 24.69 -11.08 0.44
C TYR A 51 24.60 -12.27 -0.52
N PHE A 52 24.02 -12.07 -1.70
CA PHE A 52 23.85 -13.13 -2.69
C PHE A 52 25.17 -13.59 -3.30
N ALA A 53 26.19 -12.74 -3.34
CA ALA A 53 27.53 -13.14 -3.78
C ALA A 53 28.25 -14.03 -2.75
N ARG A 54 28.04 -13.76 -1.45
CA ARG A 54 28.72 -14.46 -0.35
C ARG A 54 28.00 -15.76 0.05
N CYS A 55 26.66 -15.74 0.09
CA CYS A 55 25.86 -16.85 0.58
C CYS A 55 25.49 -17.80 -0.55
N GLY A 56 25.86 -19.06 -0.42
CA GLY A 56 25.46 -20.13 -1.33
C GLY A 56 24.27 -20.93 -0.80
N GLY A 57 23.63 -21.72 -1.67
CA GLY A 57 22.56 -22.65 -1.31
C GLY A 57 21.23 -21.98 -0.91
N LEU A 58 21.02 -20.74 -1.32
CA LEU A 58 19.81 -19.97 -0.98
C LEU A 58 18.55 -20.43 -1.77
N ASN A 59 18.74 -21.18 -2.85
CA ASN A 59 17.68 -21.56 -3.79
C ASN A 59 16.86 -20.35 -4.30
N ALA A 60 17.47 -19.18 -4.30
CA ALA A 60 16.89 -17.92 -4.71
C ALA A 60 17.97 -16.99 -5.25
N SER A 61 17.62 -16.16 -6.23
CA SER A 61 18.43 -15.05 -6.74
C SER A 61 17.57 -14.11 -7.59
N ALA A 62 18.06 -12.93 -7.87
CA ALA A 62 17.48 -12.02 -8.85
C ALA A 62 18.54 -11.62 -9.87
N HIS A 63 18.12 -11.06 -11.01
CA HIS A 63 19.08 -10.50 -11.97
C HIS A 63 19.55 -9.14 -11.51
N PHE A 64 18.67 -8.34 -10.91
CA PHE A 64 18.96 -6.99 -10.45
C PHE A 64 18.41 -6.72 -9.06
N PHE A 65 19.14 -5.92 -8.30
CA PHE A 65 18.72 -5.23 -7.11
C PHE A 65 18.79 -3.72 -7.37
N VAL A 66 17.76 -2.98 -7.00
CA VAL A 66 17.63 -1.54 -7.26
C VAL A 66 17.26 -0.82 -5.98
N ASP A 67 17.98 0.24 -5.65
CA ASP A 67 17.63 1.18 -4.58
C ASP A 67 17.58 2.63 -5.11
N GLU A 68 17.46 3.60 -4.22
CA GLU A 68 17.41 5.02 -4.57
C GLU A 68 18.65 5.53 -5.30
N ASN A 69 19.81 4.90 -5.09
CA ASN A 69 21.11 5.40 -5.51
C ASN A 69 21.70 4.61 -6.66
N GLU A 70 21.50 3.28 -6.70
CA GLU A 70 22.23 2.42 -7.60
C GLU A 70 21.45 1.17 -8.06
N ILE A 71 21.94 0.57 -9.15
CA ILE A 71 21.47 -0.70 -9.69
C ILE A 71 22.65 -1.68 -9.64
N TRP A 72 22.42 -2.83 -9.04
CA TRP A 72 23.36 -3.95 -9.04
C TRP A 72 22.81 -5.12 -9.81
N GLN A 73 23.52 -5.54 -10.85
CA GLN A 73 23.27 -6.80 -11.53
C GLN A 73 24.04 -7.91 -10.81
N THR A 74 23.36 -9.02 -10.50
CA THR A 74 23.98 -10.14 -9.75
C THR A 74 23.97 -11.44 -10.55
N VAL A 75 23.08 -11.60 -11.52
CA VAL A 75 23.07 -12.74 -12.44
C VAL A 75 23.14 -12.21 -13.87
N ASN A 76 24.07 -12.72 -14.66
CA ASN A 76 24.17 -12.36 -16.06
C ASN A 76 22.89 -12.72 -16.81
N LEU A 77 22.42 -11.86 -17.71
CA LEU A 77 21.16 -12.06 -18.44
C LEU A 77 21.16 -13.27 -19.37
N ALA A 78 22.33 -13.81 -19.72
CA ALA A 78 22.44 -15.10 -20.40
C ALA A 78 22.10 -16.29 -19.50
N ASN A 79 22.06 -16.10 -18.20
CA ASN A 79 21.79 -17.11 -17.18
C ASN A 79 20.36 -16.98 -16.61
N THR A 80 19.96 -17.93 -15.78
CA THR A 80 18.63 -17.99 -15.17
C THR A 80 18.72 -17.73 -13.68
N ALA A 81 18.23 -16.60 -13.22
CA ALA A 81 18.03 -16.34 -11.80
C ALA A 81 16.78 -17.07 -11.27
N TRP A 82 16.79 -17.42 -9.99
CA TRP A 82 15.69 -18.16 -9.35
C TRP A 82 14.84 -17.21 -8.52
N HIS A 83 13.85 -16.58 -9.14
CA HIS A 83 13.00 -15.54 -8.54
C HIS A 83 11.49 -15.80 -8.64
N CYS A 84 11.04 -16.69 -9.55
CA CYS A 84 9.62 -17.02 -9.73
C CYS A 84 9.21 -18.31 -8.99
N GLY A 85 9.83 -18.61 -7.84
CA GLY A 85 9.49 -19.78 -7.04
C GLY A 85 8.04 -19.72 -6.53
N SER A 86 7.37 -20.87 -6.47
CA SER A 86 6.02 -21.00 -5.97
C SER A 86 5.86 -22.29 -5.17
N GLU A 87 5.26 -22.17 -3.99
CA GLU A 87 4.83 -23.30 -3.17
C GLU A 87 3.42 -23.77 -3.56
N THR A 88 2.60 -22.88 -4.15
CA THR A 88 1.17 -23.09 -4.43
C THR A 88 0.86 -23.33 -5.90
N GLY A 89 1.85 -23.23 -6.79
CA GLY A 89 1.68 -23.38 -8.24
C GLY A 89 1.81 -22.07 -9.01
N TYR A 90 1.56 -22.14 -10.31
CA TYR A 90 1.67 -21.02 -11.24
C TYR A 90 0.30 -20.70 -11.84
N TYR A 91 -0.05 -19.43 -11.82
CA TYR A 91 -1.31 -18.91 -12.39
C TYR A 91 -1.09 -18.30 -13.77
N TYR A 92 0.08 -17.68 -14.00
CA TYR A 92 0.48 -17.19 -15.32
C TYR A 92 1.19 -18.32 -16.09
N ASN A 93 0.61 -18.77 -17.19
CA ASN A 93 1.02 -20.01 -17.86
C ASN A 93 2.44 -20.00 -18.44
N SER A 94 2.96 -18.87 -18.91
CA SER A 94 4.21 -18.81 -19.66
C SER A 94 5.39 -18.22 -18.89
N CYS A 95 5.21 -17.39 -17.87
CA CYS A 95 6.31 -16.77 -17.14
C CYS A 95 6.96 -17.74 -16.15
N ARG A 96 8.27 -17.95 -16.31
CA ARG A 96 9.11 -18.82 -15.46
C ARG A 96 10.52 -18.22 -15.35
N ASN A 97 11.35 -18.71 -14.42
CA ASN A 97 12.74 -18.28 -14.27
C ASN A 97 13.51 -18.27 -15.60
N VAL A 98 13.34 -19.30 -16.42
CA VAL A 98 14.13 -19.47 -17.66
C VAL A 98 13.83 -18.45 -18.75
N ASN A 99 12.64 -17.84 -18.76
CA ASN A 99 12.22 -16.87 -19.77
C ASN A 99 11.93 -15.46 -19.20
N SER A 100 12.40 -15.18 -17.98
CA SER A 100 12.15 -13.90 -17.34
C SER A 100 13.43 -13.26 -16.78
N ILE A 101 13.34 -11.96 -16.52
CA ILE A 101 14.30 -11.16 -15.76
C ILE A 101 13.64 -10.77 -14.45
N GLY A 102 14.23 -11.12 -13.30
CA GLY A 102 13.76 -10.69 -11.99
C GLY A 102 14.47 -9.43 -11.53
N ILE A 103 13.70 -8.43 -11.07
CA ILE A 103 14.18 -7.16 -10.53
C ILE A 103 13.62 -7.00 -9.11
N GLU A 104 14.50 -6.92 -8.14
CA GLU A 104 14.19 -6.69 -6.73
C GLU A 104 14.34 -5.20 -6.40
N MET A 105 13.26 -4.54 -6.03
CA MET A 105 13.29 -3.20 -5.48
C MET A 105 13.58 -3.25 -3.99
N CYS A 106 14.59 -2.54 -3.53
CA CYS A 106 14.87 -2.39 -2.10
C CYS A 106 13.73 -1.65 -1.42
N SER A 107 13.42 -2.06 -0.21
CA SER A 107 12.29 -1.55 0.56
C SER A 107 12.70 -1.04 1.93
N ASP A 108 11.84 -0.25 2.54
CA ASP A 108 11.96 0.23 3.90
C ASP A 108 10.68 -0.12 4.68
N TRP A 109 10.72 0.04 5.99
CA TRP A 109 9.59 -0.19 6.89
C TRP A 109 9.22 1.10 7.60
N LYS A 110 8.05 1.67 7.30
CA LYS A 110 7.56 2.90 7.91
C LYS A 110 6.09 2.77 8.29
N ASN A 111 5.75 3.26 9.45
CA ASN A 111 4.36 3.30 9.94
C ASN A 111 3.63 1.94 9.93
N GLY A 112 4.37 0.83 10.14
CA GLY A 112 3.75 -0.50 10.19
C GLY A 112 3.60 -1.21 8.83
N GLU A 113 4.16 -0.66 7.74
CA GLU A 113 4.08 -1.23 6.41
C GLU A 113 5.41 -1.14 5.64
N TYR A 114 5.58 -2.00 4.64
CA TYR A 114 6.68 -1.87 3.69
C TYR A 114 6.39 -0.76 2.69
N ILE A 115 7.41 0.02 2.39
CA ILE A 115 7.36 1.03 1.35
C ILE A 115 8.50 0.84 0.35
N ILE A 116 8.28 1.25 -0.89
CA ILE A 116 9.28 1.39 -1.94
C ILE A 116 9.28 2.86 -2.33
N THR A 117 10.42 3.52 -2.15
CA THR A 117 10.48 4.97 -2.41
C THR A 117 10.26 5.29 -3.88
N MET A 118 9.84 6.51 -4.16
CA MET A 118 9.61 6.96 -5.54
C MET A 118 10.92 6.96 -6.35
N GLU A 119 12.05 7.24 -5.73
CA GLU A 119 13.37 7.23 -6.36
C GLU A 119 13.77 5.82 -6.79
N THR A 120 13.55 4.82 -5.92
CA THR A 120 13.74 3.39 -6.28
C THR A 120 12.83 2.99 -7.43
N GLN A 121 11.55 3.40 -7.40
CA GLN A 121 10.61 3.11 -8.48
C GLN A 121 11.04 3.75 -9.80
N LYS A 122 11.42 5.03 -9.81
CA LYS A 122 11.89 5.74 -11.02
C LYS A 122 13.13 5.09 -11.62
N ARG A 123 14.10 4.70 -10.77
CA ARG A 123 15.30 4.00 -11.20
C ARG A 123 14.98 2.64 -11.81
N THR A 124 14.04 1.91 -11.18
CA THR A 124 13.55 0.64 -11.71
C THR A 124 12.84 0.81 -13.04
N VAL A 125 12.03 1.86 -13.19
CA VAL A 125 11.36 2.20 -14.47
C VAL A 125 12.39 2.40 -15.59
N LYS A 126 13.46 3.17 -15.37
CA LYS A 126 14.53 3.35 -16.36
C LYS A 126 15.19 2.02 -16.75
N LEU A 127 15.44 1.16 -15.77
CA LEU A 127 15.98 -0.19 -16.03
C LEU A 127 15.01 -1.04 -16.84
N VAL A 128 13.71 -1.06 -16.47
CA VAL A 128 12.67 -1.81 -17.18
C VAL A 128 12.53 -1.33 -18.63
N GLN A 129 12.46 -0.02 -18.86
CA GLN A 129 12.37 0.56 -20.21
C GLN A 129 13.56 0.16 -21.08
N TRP A 130 14.78 0.23 -20.55
CA TRP A 130 15.97 -0.22 -21.26
C TRP A 130 15.92 -1.73 -21.57
N LEU A 131 15.54 -2.57 -20.61
CA LEU A 131 15.42 -4.02 -20.80
C LEU A 131 14.34 -4.38 -21.83
N MET A 132 13.20 -3.71 -21.80
CA MET A 132 12.13 -3.90 -22.77
C MET A 132 12.64 -3.65 -24.21
N GLU A 133 13.41 -2.60 -24.42
CA GLU A 133 14.00 -2.32 -25.76
C GLU A 133 15.07 -3.34 -26.14
N GLN A 134 15.95 -3.72 -25.22
CA GLN A 134 17.03 -4.66 -25.49
C GLN A 134 16.54 -6.06 -25.85
N TYR A 135 15.43 -6.51 -25.26
CA TYR A 135 14.92 -7.87 -25.40
C TYR A 135 13.60 -7.95 -26.16
N GLY A 136 13.04 -6.83 -26.60
CA GLY A 136 11.74 -6.79 -27.29
C GLY A 136 10.59 -7.21 -26.38
N VAL A 137 10.68 -6.95 -25.08
CA VAL A 137 9.63 -7.27 -24.12
C VAL A 137 8.54 -6.22 -24.19
N ASP A 138 7.31 -6.64 -24.44
CA ASP A 138 6.12 -5.76 -24.43
C ASP A 138 5.69 -5.42 -22.99
N ILE A 139 5.05 -4.27 -22.81
CA ILE A 139 4.56 -3.82 -21.48
C ILE A 139 3.61 -4.83 -20.81
N ASN A 140 2.84 -5.58 -21.59
CA ASN A 140 1.94 -6.61 -21.05
C ASN A 140 2.71 -7.83 -20.50
N HIS A 141 4.01 -7.90 -20.76
CA HIS A 141 4.94 -8.90 -20.21
C HIS A 141 5.79 -8.33 -19.06
N VAL A 142 5.45 -7.16 -18.55
CA VAL A 142 5.96 -6.63 -17.27
C VAL A 142 4.93 -6.95 -16.20
N CYS A 143 5.28 -7.80 -15.25
CA CYS A 143 4.34 -8.30 -14.24
C CYS A 143 4.97 -8.33 -12.84
N ARG A 144 4.15 -8.50 -11.81
CA ARG A 144 4.58 -8.73 -10.42
C ARG A 144 4.78 -10.24 -10.20
N HIS A 145 5.55 -10.60 -9.20
CA HIS A 145 5.60 -12.00 -8.74
C HIS A 145 4.19 -12.48 -8.33
N TYR A 146 3.41 -11.61 -7.71
CA TYR A 146 2.00 -11.87 -7.38
C TYR A 146 1.19 -12.37 -8.58
N ASP A 147 1.36 -11.76 -9.74
CA ASP A 147 0.59 -12.11 -10.94
C ASP A 147 0.94 -13.53 -11.44
N ILE A 148 2.12 -14.06 -11.08
CA ILE A 148 2.60 -15.38 -11.49
C ILE A 148 2.17 -16.48 -10.51
N THR A 149 2.26 -16.23 -9.19
CA THR A 149 2.18 -17.26 -8.15
C THR A 149 1.24 -16.92 -6.98
N HIS A 150 0.61 -15.74 -6.98
CA HIS A 150 -0.15 -15.18 -5.88
C HIS A 150 0.65 -14.95 -4.58
N LYS A 151 1.99 -15.05 -4.63
CA LYS A 151 2.84 -14.58 -3.55
C LYS A 151 2.64 -13.06 -3.37
N ASN A 152 2.46 -12.59 -2.14
CA ASN A 152 2.31 -11.14 -1.86
C ASN A 152 3.64 -10.39 -2.13
N CYS A 153 3.99 -10.23 -3.41
CA CYS A 153 5.24 -9.65 -3.87
C CYS A 153 5.06 -8.94 -5.23
N PRO A 154 5.45 -7.68 -5.35
CA PRO A 154 5.91 -6.77 -4.29
C PRO A 154 4.74 -6.32 -3.40
N GLN A 155 4.83 -6.57 -2.09
CA GLN A 155 3.72 -6.33 -1.16
C GLN A 155 3.15 -4.92 -1.24
N PRO A 156 3.93 -3.82 -1.26
CA PRO A 156 3.37 -2.47 -1.37
C PRO A 156 2.48 -2.25 -2.60
N MET A 157 2.79 -2.93 -3.71
CA MET A 157 2.03 -2.81 -4.96
C MET A 157 0.91 -3.86 -5.09
N VAL A 158 0.86 -4.84 -4.19
CA VAL A 158 -0.25 -5.80 -4.08
C VAL A 158 -1.30 -5.25 -3.13
N ASP A 159 -0.88 -4.80 -1.95
CA ASP A 159 -1.77 -4.23 -0.93
C ASP A 159 -2.36 -2.88 -1.40
N HIS A 160 -1.62 -2.13 -2.22
CA HIS A 160 -2.05 -0.86 -2.82
C HIS A 160 -2.00 -0.93 -4.37
N PRO A 161 -3.00 -1.52 -5.05
CA PRO A 161 -2.98 -1.76 -6.50
C PRO A 161 -2.77 -0.51 -7.36
N GLN A 162 -3.12 0.68 -6.84
CA GLN A 162 -2.88 1.95 -7.52
C GLN A 162 -1.37 2.22 -7.71
N GLN A 163 -0.51 1.78 -6.77
CA GLN A 163 0.93 1.92 -6.92
C GLN A 163 1.46 1.11 -8.12
N TRP A 164 0.93 -0.10 -8.33
CA TRP A 164 1.26 -0.89 -9.51
C TRP A 164 0.81 -0.22 -10.81
N THR A 165 -0.41 0.29 -10.85
CA THR A 165 -0.93 1.04 -12.00
C THR A 165 -0.07 2.26 -12.32
N ASN A 166 0.33 3.02 -11.30
CA ASN A 166 1.21 4.18 -11.44
C ASN A 166 2.59 3.77 -11.96
N PHE A 167 3.16 2.68 -11.43
CA PHE A 167 4.44 2.14 -11.90
C PHE A 167 4.39 1.77 -13.39
N LEU A 168 3.35 1.03 -13.83
CA LEU A 168 3.18 0.68 -15.25
C LEU A 168 2.98 1.92 -16.14
N ASN A 169 2.29 2.92 -15.64
CA ASN A 169 2.13 4.19 -16.38
C ASN A 169 3.47 4.90 -16.54
N MET A 170 4.33 4.92 -15.52
CA MET A 170 5.70 5.45 -15.65
C MET A 170 6.52 4.66 -16.67
N VAL A 171 6.41 3.32 -16.68
CA VAL A 171 7.11 2.47 -17.67
C VAL A 171 6.63 2.76 -19.10
N LYS A 172 5.32 2.96 -19.31
CA LYS A 172 4.75 3.28 -20.63
C LYS A 172 5.20 4.63 -21.19
N ASN A 173 5.33 5.60 -20.30
CA ASN A 173 5.69 6.96 -20.69
C ASN A 173 7.21 7.08 -20.83
N LYS A 174 7.72 6.99 -22.05
CA LYS A 174 9.16 7.08 -22.37
C LYS A 174 9.79 8.46 -22.08
N GLU A 175 8.97 9.45 -21.78
CA GLU A 175 9.38 10.80 -21.36
C GLU A 175 8.81 11.03 -19.95
N ASN A 176 9.54 10.66 -18.93
CA ASN A 176 9.17 11.19 -17.62
C ASN A 176 10.38 11.26 -16.68
N ASP A 177 11.09 12.34 -16.79
CA ASP A 177 11.16 13.21 -15.63
C ASP A 177 9.74 13.71 -15.34
N MET A 178 9.01 13.05 -14.43
CA MET A 178 7.77 13.62 -13.89
C MET A 178 8.12 15.04 -13.47
N THR A 179 7.51 16.00 -14.13
CA THR A 179 7.78 17.39 -13.84
C THR A 179 7.50 17.63 -12.35
N LYS A 180 8.24 18.52 -11.73
CA LYS A 180 7.99 18.93 -10.32
C LYS A 180 6.51 19.27 -10.11
N ALA A 181 5.82 19.73 -11.16
CA ALA A 181 4.40 20.03 -11.17
C ALA A 181 3.52 18.77 -11.02
N GLU A 182 3.81 17.68 -11.74
CA GLU A 182 3.03 16.44 -11.65
C GLU A 182 3.24 15.73 -10.31
N THR A 183 4.47 15.71 -9.80
CA THR A 183 4.77 15.21 -8.45
C THR A 183 4.03 16.02 -7.39
N THR A 184 3.99 17.35 -7.55
CA THR A 184 3.25 18.25 -6.65
C THR A 184 1.74 18.02 -6.76
N ALA A 185 1.19 17.83 -7.95
CA ALA A 185 -0.24 17.57 -8.16
C ALA A 185 -0.69 16.24 -7.52
N ILE A 186 0.12 15.18 -7.64
CA ILE A 186 -0.15 13.89 -6.99
C ILE A 186 -0.09 14.04 -5.47
N ALA A 187 0.95 14.68 -4.93
CA ALA A 187 1.08 14.93 -3.49
C ALA A 187 -0.08 15.77 -2.94
N GLN A 188 -0.53 16.80 -3.67
CA GLN A 188 -1.68 17.61 -3.30
C GLN A 188 -3.01 16.82 -3.35
N SER A 189 -3.18 15.95 -4.34
CA SER A 189 -4.36 15.08 -4.45
C SER A 189 -4.45 14.11 -3.26
N GLU A 190 -3.36 13.44 -2.91
CA GLU A 190 -3.31 12.54 -1.76
C GLU A 190 -3.50 13.28 -0.44
N ALA A 191 -2.85 14.44 -0.26
CA ALA A 191 -3.03 15.28 0.92
C ALA A 191 -4.50 15.75 1.07
N LYS A 192 -5.16 16.13 -0.03
CA LYS A 192 -6.57 16.52 -0.02
C LYS A 192 -7.48 15.34 0.34
N LYS A 193 -7.19 14.14 -0.15
CA LYS A 193 -7.94 12.93 0.17
C LYS A 193 -7.82 12.58 1.65
N ILE A 194 -6.61 12.64 2.20
CA ILE A 194 -6.36 12.41 3.64
C ILE A 194 -7.06 13.50 4.47
N ALA A 195 -6.94 14.77 4.09
CA ALA A 195 -7.60 15.87 4.79
C ALA A 195 -9.12 15.70 4.83
N ASN A 196 -9.76 15.31 3.72
CA ASN A 196 -11.19 15.06 3.67
C ASN A 196 -11.61 13.85 4.54
N GLN A 197 -10.81 12.78 4.57
CA GLN A 197 -11.07 11.63 5.44
C GLN A 197 -10.95 12.00 6.93
N VAL A 198 -9.94 12.78 7.28
CA VAL A 198 -9.75 13.26 8.66
C VAL A 198 -10.87 14.22 9.06
N ALA A 199 -11.22 15.17 8.18
CA ALA A 199 -12.33 16.10 8.42
C ALA A 199 -13.67 15.36 8.60
N GLY A 200 -13.94 14.34 7.79
CA GLY A 200 -15.12 13.50 7.93
C GLY A 200 -15.18 12.78 9.28
N LYS A 201 -14.08 12.17 9.70
CA LYS A 201 -14.00 11.50 11.01
C LYS A 201 -14.14 12.46 12.19
N ILE A 202 -13.56 13.67 12.07
CA ILE A 202 -13.70 14.71 13.11
C ILE A 202 -15.15 15.20 13.16
N ALA A 203 -15.78 15.44 12.02
CA ALA A 203 -17.18 15.87 11.96
C ALA A 203 -18.11 14.83 12.61
N GLU A 204 -17.92 13.55 12.32
CA GLU A 204 -18.66 12.44 12.90
C GLU A 204 -18.46 12.36 14.43
N GLN A 205 -17.22 12.50 14.92
CA GLN A 205 -16.91 12.52 16.36
C GLN A 205 -17.46 13.76 17.07
N VAL A 206 -17.51 14.91 16.40
CA VAL A 206 -18.09 16.15 16.94
C VAL A 206 -19.60 16.01 17.01
N ASP A 207 -20.25 15.46 16.00
CA ASP A 207 -21.69 15.25 15.97
C ASP A 207 -22.13 14.30 17.10
N ASP A 208 -21.45 13.15 17.25
CA ASP A 208 -21.71 12.20 18.33
C ASP A 208 -21.51 12.80 19.75
N LYS A 209 -20.54 13.69 19.91
CA LYS A 209 -20.18 14.24 21.21
C LYS A 209 -21.03 15.46 21.61
N TYR A 210 -21.39 16.32 20.65
CA TYR A 210 -21.99 17.63 20.94
C TYR A 210 -23.43 17.74 20.47
N ASN A 211 -23.90 16.89 19.54
CA ASN A 211 -25.26 16.92 19.00
C ASN A 211 -26.10 15.74 19.46
N LYS A 212 -25.71 15.10 20.56
CA LYS A 212 -26.51 14.00 21.11
C LYS A 212 -27.90 14.50 21.55
N VAL A 213 -28.92 13.90 20.95
CA VAL A 213 -30.32 14.22 21.23
C VAL A 213 -31.01 12.97 21.78
N TYR A 214 -31.78 13.13 22.85
CA TYR A 214 -32.61 12.09 23.45
C TYR A 214 -34.07 12.28 23.04
N ASN A 215 -34.64 11.30 22.35
CA ASN A 215 -36.01 11.38 21.82
C ASN A 215 -37.03 10.68 22.71
N SER A 216 -36.58 9.91 23.67
CA SER A 216 -37.46 9.24 24.66
C SER A 216 -36.82 9.24 26.05
N VAL A 217 -37.67 9.06 27.10
CA VAL A 217 -37.21 8.89 28.50
C VAL A 217 -36.27 7.68 28.62
N ALA A 218 -36.46 6.65 27.80
CA ALA A 218 -35.64 5.44 27.83
C ALA A 218 -34.20 5.70 27.44
N GLU A 219 -33.95 6.62 26.50
CA GLU A 219 -32.65 7.02 26.00
C GLU A 219 -31.87 7.94 26.94
N VAL A 220 -32.58 8.61 27.87
CA VAL A 220 -31.97 9.52 28.86
C VAL A 220 -31.07 8.72 29.81
N PRO A 221 -29.84 9.19 30.10
CA PRO A 221 -28.98 8.58 31.09
C PRO A 221 -29.62 8.50 32.48
N ASP A 222 -29.27 7.53 33.30
CA ASP A 222 -29.86 7.27 34.60
C ASP A 222 -29.85 8.48 35.52
N TRP A 223 -28.80 9.33 35.44
CA TRP A 223 -28.70 10.55 36.28
C TRP A 223 -29.77 11.62 35.96
N GLY A 224 -30.37 11.58 34.77
CA GLY A 224 -31.40 12.53 34.34
C GLY A 224 -32.80 11.92 34.23
N LYS A 225 -32.92 10.61 34.24
CA LYS A 225 -34.10 9.85 33.87
C LYS A 225 -35.31 10.20 34.73
N ALA A 226 -35.11 10.29 36.07
CA ALA A 226 -36.19 10.61 37.02
C ALA A 226 -36.75 12.01 36.78
N ALA A 227 -35.90 13.02 36.61
CA ALA A 227 -36.33 14.39 36.36
C ALA A 227 -37.09 14.53 35.02
N ILE A 228 -36.60 13.90 33.94
CA ILE A 228 -37.29 13.97 32.65
C ILE A 228 -38.61 13.20 32.66
N LYS A 229 -38.64 12.03 33.30
CA LYS A 229 -39.90 11.30 33.48
C LYS A 229 -40.95 12.15 34.17
N LYS A 230 -40.60 12.80 35.31
CA LYS A 230 -41.48 13.72 36.05
C LYS A 230 -42.01 14.86 35.18
N LEU A 231 -41.14 15.49 34.37
CA LEU A 231 -41.54 16.58 33.47
C LEU A 231 -42.48 16.12 32.35
N VAL A 232 -42.26 14.93 31.83
CA VAL A 232 -43.16 14.32 30.83
C VAL A 232 -44.49 13.94 31.45
N ASP A 233 -44.49 13.29 32.61
CA ASP A 233 -45.71 12.89 33.33
C ASP A 233 -46.58 14.09 33.73
N LYS A 234 -45.95 15.20 34.15
CA LYS A 234 -46.64 16.46 34.46
C LYS A 234 -47.01 17.28 33.20
N GLY A 235 -46.66 16.82 32.01
CA GLY A 235 -46.97 17.50 30.74
C GLY A 235 -46.19 18.79 30.50
N TYR A 236 -45.12 19.02 31.25
CA TYR A 236 -44.21 20.18 31.05
C TYR A 236 -43.26 19.98 29.88
N LEU A 237 -42.89 18.75 29.59
CA LEU A 237 -42.05 18.38 28.46
C LEU A 237 -42.84 17.50 27.49
N LYS A 238 -43.15 18.03 26.30
CA LYS A 238 -44.00 17.34 25.30
C LYS A 238 -43.26 16.92 24.05
N GLY A 239 -42.02 17.43 23.86
CA GLY A 239 -41.26 17.19 22.65
C GLY A 239 -41.84 17.86 21.39
N ASN A 240 -41.34 17.44 20.20
CA ASN A 240 -41.64 18.03 18.90
C ASN A 240 -42.67 17.22 18.06
N GLY A 241 -43.35 16.24 18.65
CA GLY A 241 -44.28 15.32 17.97
C GLY A 241 -43.60 14.08 17.33
N LYS A 242 -42.25 14.05 17.24
CA LYS A 242 -41.48 12.89 16.81
C LYS A 242 -40.66 12.26 17.94
N GLY A 243 -40.45 13.02 19.01
CA GLY A 243 -39.71 12.61 20.19
C GLY A 243 -39.52 13.78 21.14
N LEU A 244 -38.76 13.58 22.22
CA LEU A 244 -38.48 14.62 23.20
C LEU A 244 -37.57 15.74 22.66
N ASP A 245 -36.74 15.45 21.67
CA ASP A 245 -35.78 16.38 21.03
C ASP A 245 -34.90 17.10 22.07
N LEU A 246 -34.39 16.35 23.01
CA LEU A 246 -33.72 16.86 24.20
C LEU A 246 -32.20 16.79 24.03
N SER A 247 -31.57 17.92 23.83
CA SER A 247 -30.09 17.98 23.78
C SER A 247 -29.48 17.70 25.16
N GLU A 248 -28.20 17.27 25.20
CA GLU A 248 -27.47 17.02 26.44
C GLU A 248 -27.45 18.25 27.35
N ASP A 249 -27.28 19.45 26.79
CA ASP A 249 -27.22 20.70 27.56
C ASP A 249 -28.61 21.04 28.15
N LEU A 250 -29.66 20.89 27.37
CA LEU A 250 -31.03 21.10 27.88
C LEU A 250 -31.35 20.07 28.95
N LEU A 251 -30.98 18.80 28.78
CA LEU A 251 -31.12 17.76 29.78
C LEU A 251 -30.45 18.16 31.11
N ARG A 252 -29.23 18.67 31.09
CA ARG A 252 -28.52 19.15 32.29
C ARG A 252 -29.24 20.28 32.98
N VAL A 253 -29.70 21.28 32.21
CA VAL A 253 -30.47 22.41 32.76
C VAL A 253 -31.76 21.93 33.45
N LEU A 254 -32.52 21.07 32.80
CA LEU A 254 -33.76 20.53 33.37
C LEU A 254 -33.51 19.73 34.65
N VAL A 255 -32.45 18.92 34.71
CA VAL A 255 -32.12 18.17 35.92
C VAL A 255 -31.63 19.09 37.06
N ILE A 256 -30.89 20.15 36.77
CA ILE A 256 -30.47 21.14 37.77
C ILE A 256 -31.68 21.83 38.34
N ASN A 257 -32.60 22.26 37.50
CA ASN A 257 -33.83 22.93 37.90
C ASN A 257 -34.75 22.00 38.74
N ASP A 258 -34.86 20.72 38.39
CA ASP A 258 -35.62 19.74 39.17
C ASP A 258 -35.03 19.55 40.56
N ARG A 259 -33.69 19.42 40.67
CA ARG A 259 -32.98 19.32 41.96
C ARG A 259 -33.10 20.57 42.80
N ALA A 260 -33.27 21.73 42.18
CA ALA A 260 -33.53 22.98 42.85
C ALA A 260 -35.03 23.14 43.29
N GLY A 261 -35.85 22.13 43.05
CA GLY A 261 -37.28 22.13 43.43
C GLY A 261 -38.20 22.96 42.54
N MET A 262 -37.69 23.45 41.38
CA MET A 262 -38.45 24.34 40.50
C MET A 262 -39.70 23.70 39.87
N TYR A 263 -39.75 22.38 39.80
CA TYR A 263 -40.88 21.64 39.19
C TYR A 263 -41.81 20.98 40.24
N GLY A 264 -41.68 21.36 41.51
CA GLY A 264 -42.48 20.85 42.61
C GLY A 264 -42.02 19.50 43.14
N SER A 265 -42.50 19.08 44.31
CA SER A 265 -42.23 17.79 44.90
C SER A 265 -42.91 16.64 44.12
N ASP A 266 -42.35 15.47 44.23
CA ASP A 266 -43.00 14.22 43.79
C ASP A 266 -44.07 13.86 44.81
N GLU A 267 -45.29 14.30 44.60
CA GLU A 267 -46.48 13.78 45.29
C GLU A 267 -47.14 12.70 44.44
#